data_e8f5421a4fda068f137ea1f59112ca90
#
_entry.id   e8f5421a4fda068f137ea1f59112ca90
#
_cell.length_a   1.000
_cell.length_b   1.000
_cell.length_c   1.000
_cell.angle_alpha   90.00
_cell.angle_beta   90.00
_cell.angle_gamma   90.00
#
_symmetry.space_group_name_H-M   'P 1'
#
loop_
_entity.id
_entity.type
_entity.pdbx_description
1 polymer ?
#
loop_
_entity_poly.entity_id
_entity_poly.type
_entity_poly.pdbx_seq_one_letter_code
_entity_poly.pdbx_strand_id
1 'polypeptide(L)'
;MSKSGSRSMRQTACAAGITLGMLLSSASAQDATFSVRQLTPETALKLARAALDACRKEGFQVAVAVTDRSGVAQVVLRDRFAGPHTVTVAVDKAWTAVSFRQDTLSFAKATSDPAHSGPRNFARVVAVGGGVPVEAAGNMLGAIGVSGAPGGDADDRCARAGIDAIRNDVDF
;
A
#
# COMPACT_ATOMS: atom_id res chain seq x y z
N MET A 1 22.05 -30.30 -97.87
CA MET A 1 21.68 -28.91 -97.65
C MET A 1 20.57 -28.87 -96.59
N SER A 2 20.84 -28.48 -95.38
CA SER A 2 19.89 -27.89 -94.49
C SER A 2 20.58 -27.53 -93.18
N LYS A 3 20.45 -26.26 -92.81
CA LYS A 3 21.12 -25.62 -91.67
C LYS A 3 20.45 -25.97 -90.35
N SER A 4 21.26 -26.49 -89.43
CA SER A 4 20.94 -26.57 -88.02
C SER A 4 20.90 -25.22 -87.39
N GLY A 5 19.80 -24.88 -86.75
CA GLY A 5 19.65 -23.68 -85.94
C GLY A 5 19.60 -24.07 -84.44
N SER A 6 20.72 -23.85 -83.76
CA SER A 6 20.82 -23.98 -82.32
C SER A 6 20.12 -22.80 -81.60
N ARG A 7 19.08 -23.09 -80.84
CA ARG A 7 18.47 -22.13 -79.89
C ARG A 7 19.10 -22.30 -78.54
N SER A 8 19.86 -21.27 -78.13
CA SER A 8 20.39 -21.13 -76.81
C SER A 8 19.25 -20.81 -75.83
N MET A 9 19.09 -21.66 -74.87
CA MET A 9 18.14 -21.54 -73.77
C MET A 9 18.84 -20.75 -72.62
N ARG A 10 18.48 -19.51 -72.51
CA ARG A 10 18.95 -18.69 -71.38
C ARG A 10 18.20 -19.16 -70.10
N GLN A 11 18.92 -19.73 -69.18
CA GLN A 11 18.42 -20.01 -67.83
C GLN A 11 18.46 -18.73 -67.02
N THR A 12 17.29 -18.21 -66.72
CA THR A 12 17.11 -17.10 -65.74
C THR A 12 17.12 -17.68 -64.33
N ALA A 13 18.21 -17.50 -63.61
CA ALA A 13 18.30 -17.85 -62.22
C ALA A 13 17.52 -16.80 -61.40
N CYS A 14 16.37 -17.19 -60.87
CA CYS A 14 15.68 -16.45 -59.80
C CYS A 14 16.44 -16.63 -58.49
N ALA A 15 17.19 -15.60 -58.08
CA ALA A 15 17.73 -15.52 -56.73
C ALA A 15 16.60 -15.14 -55.78
N ALA A 16 16.07 -16.12 -55.06
CA ALA A 16 15.15 -15.89 -53.94
C ALA A 16 15.98 -15.40 -52.74
N GLY A 17 15.98 -14.10 -52.54
CA GLY A 17 16.55 -13.46 -51.32
C GLY A 17 15.68 -13.80 -50.10
N ILE A 18 16.12 -14.69 -49.24
CA ILE A 18 15.55 -14.95 -47.96
C ILE A 18 16.04 -13.81 -47.04
N THR A 19 15.24 -12.78 -46.87
CA THR A 19 15.45 -11.78 -45.82
C THR A 19 15.04 -12.42 -44.48
N LEU A 20 16.03 -12.92 -43.77
CA LEU A 20 15.89 -13.37 -42.38
C LEU A 20 15.68 -12.13 -41.50
N GLY A 21 14.40 -11.78 -41.27
CA GLY A 21 14.00 -10.77 -40.33
C GLY A 21 14.41 -11.19 -38.92
N MET A 22 15.51 -10.62 -38.41
CA MET A 22 15.83 -10.71 -36.99
C MET A 22 14.72 -9.96 -36.22
N LEU A 23 13.78 -10.72 -35.66
CA LEU A 23 12.91 -10.25 -34.58
C LEU A 23 13.83 -9.99 -33.39
N LEU A 24 14.27 -8.75 -33.25
CA LEU A 24 14.85 -8.25 -32.00
C LEU A 24 13.72 -8.29 -30.96
N SER A 25 13.57 -9.40 -30.27
CA SER A 25 12.83 -9.45 -29.03
C SER A 25 13.55 -8.47 -28.09
N SER A 26 12.96 -7.28 -27.90
CA SER A 26 13.32 -6.39 -26.81
C SER A 26 13.01 -7.17 -25.54
N ALA A 27 14.00 -7.87 -24.98
CA ALA A 27 13.94 -8.32 -23.62
C ALA A 27 13.75 -7.03 -22.80
N SER A 28 12.50 -6.78 -22.34
CA SER A 28 12.25 -5.79 -21.29
C SER A 28 13.17 -6.19 -20.15
N ALA A 29 14.24 -5.42 -19.94
CA ALA A 29 14.97 -5.50 -18.70
C ALA A 29 13.90 -5.29 -17.61
N GLN A 30 13.65 -6.33 -16.79
CA GLN A 30 12.78 -6.19 -15.62
C GLN A 30 13.33 -4.98 -14.86
N ASP A 31 12.46 -3.99 -14.62
CA ASP A 31 12.87 -2.75 -14.00
C ASP A 31 13.63 -3.06 -12.70
N ALA A 32 14.92 -2.72 -12.68
CA ALA A 32 15.75 -2.87 -11.49
C ALA A 32 15.30 -1.93 -10.35
N THR A 33 14.30 -1.07 -10.63
CA THR A 33 13.71 -0.10 -9.70
C THR A 33 12.19 -0.15 -9.79
N PHE A 34 11.51 0.31 -8.73
CA PHE A 34 10.07 0.47 -8.71
C PHE A 34 9.68 1.79 -8.05
N SER A 35 8.56 2.35 -8.47
CA SER A 35 7.99 3.56 -7.88
C SER A 35 6.99 3.18 -6.79
N VAL A 36 6.94 3.99 -5.74
CA VAL A 36 6.07 3.80 -4.59
C VAL A 36 5.18 5.02 -4.42
N ARG A 37 3.86 4.81 -4.34
CA ARG A 37 2.93 5.85 -3.93
C ARG A 37 2.83 5.86 -2.40
N GLN A 38 2.80 7.05 -1.81
CA GLN A 38 2.56 7.25 -0.39
C GLN A 38 1.91 8.62 -0.16
N LEU A 39 1.35 8.83 1.04
CA LEU A 39 0.76 10.12 1.40
C LEU A 39 1.82 11.21 1.46
N THR A 40 1.47 12.43 1.03
CA THR A 40 2.27 13.60 1.35
C THR A 40 2.14 13.93 2.84
N PRO A 41 3.11 14.61 3.47
CA PRO A 41 3.01 15.04 4.86
C PRO A 41 1.75 15.87 5.15
N GLU A 42 1.31 16.68 4.20
CA GLU A 42 0.12 17.52 4.29
C GLU A 42 -1.16 16.68 4.36
N THR A 43 -1.27 15.68 3.48
CA THR A 43 -2.41 14.74 3.47
C THR A 43 -2.40 13.86 4.73
N ALA A 44 -1.22 13.39 5.16
CA ALA A 44 -1.07 12.65 6.40
C ALA A 44 -1.48 13.48 7.63
N LEU A 45 -1.14 14.79 7.66
CA LEU A 45 -1.57 15.70 8.73
C LEU A 45 -3.09 15.93 8.70
N LYS A 46 -3.69 16.13 7.52
CA LYS A 46 -5.14 16.26 7.35
C LYS A 46 -5.87 15.01 7.88
N LEU A 47 -5.41 13.83 7.49
CA LEU A 47 -5.90 12.54 7.97
C LEU A 47 -5.83 12.44 9.50
N ALA A 48 -4.65 12.69 10.08
CA ALA A 48 -4.44 12.59 11.53
C ALA A 48 -5.32 13.59 12.30
N ARG A 49 -5.47 14.82 11.80
CA ARG A 49 -6.30 15.85 12.40
C ARG A 49 -7.78 15.45 12.40
N ALA A 50 -8.28 14.97 11.28
CA ALA A 50 -9.67 14.56 11.15
C ALA A 50 -10.01 13.39 12.10
N ALA A 51 -9.13 12.40 12.22
CA ALA A 51 -9.30 11.29 13.17
C ALA A 51 -9.30 11.78 14.62
N LEU A 52 -8.38 12.69 14.99
CA LEU A 52 -8.32 13.29 16.32
C LEU A 52 -9.61 14.04 16.64
N ASP A 53 -10.11 14.84 15.70
CA ASP A 53 -11.33 15.63 15.88
C ASP A 53 -12.59 14.73 15.93
N ALA A 54 -12.61 13.61 15.22
CA ALA A 54 -13.66 12.61 15.33
C ALA A 54 -13.72 12.01 16.76
N CYS A 55 -12.59 11.59 17.30
CA CYS A 55 -12.52 11.11 18.68
C CYS A 55 -12.91 12.17 19.70
N ARG A 56 -12.51 13.43 19.51
CA ARG A 56 -12.93 14.54 20.39
C ARG A 56 -14.44 14.76 20.42
N LYS A 57 -15.12 14.62 19.28
CA LYS A 57 -16.58 14.70 19.19
C LYS A 57 -17.29 13.63 20.03
N GLU A 58 -16.66 12.45 20.15
CA GLU A 58 -17.13 11.38 21.02
C GLU A 58 -16.65 11.53 22.48
N GLY A 59 -15.91 12.60 22.81
CA GLY A 59 -15.42 12.88 24.16
C GLY A 59 -14.11 12.16 24.52
N PHE A 60 -13.43 11.55 23.54
CA PHE A 60 -12.21 10.79 23.79
C PHE A 60 -10.95 11.64 23.58
N GLN A 61 -9.93 11.37 24.40
CA GLN A 61 -8.61 11.98 24.31
C GLN A 61 -7.61 10.93 23.83
N VAL A 62 -7.15 11.01 22.59
CA VAL A 62 -6.38 9.98 21.91
C VAL A 62 -5.04 10.50 21.38
N ALA A 63 -4.13 9.60 21.08
CA ALA A 63 -3.06 9.84 20.14
C ALA A 63 -3.41 9.23 18.77
N VAL A 64 -2.96 9.92 17.72
CA VAL A 64 -3.11 9.48 16.33
C VAL A 64 -1.74 9.48 15.68
N ALA A 65 -1.39 8.40 14.99
CA ALA A 65 -0.18 8.30 14.19
C ALA A 65 -0.55 7.95 12.74
N VAL A 66 0.12 8.58 11.77
CA VAL A 66 0.07 8.18 10.36
C VAL A 66 1.46 7.75 9.96
N THR A 67 1.58 6.55 9.40
CA THR A 67 2.82 5.99 8.89
C THR A 67 2.80 5.92 7.37
N ASP A 68 4.00 5.92 6.77
CA ASP A 68 4.16 5.50 5.40
C ASP A 68 3.92 3.98 5.23
N ARG A 69 4.01 3.49 4.01
CA ARG A 69 3.85 2.05 3.73
C ARG A 69 4.96 1.15 4.27
N SER A 70 6.07 1.72 4.75
CA SER A 70 7.17 1.01 5.43
C SER A 70 6.99 1.00 6.95
N GLY A 71 5.91 1.64 7.46
CA GLY A 71 5.63 1.72 8.89
C GLY A 71 6.44 2.80 9.61
N VAL A 72 7.06 3.73 8.87
CA VAL A 72 7.75 4.88 9.45
C VAL A 72 6.76 6.01 9.68
N ALA A 73 6.73 6.56 10.90
CA ALA A 73 5.79 7.61 11.25
C ALA A 73 6.08 8.91 10.48
N GLN A 74 5.06 9.44 9.80
CA GLN A 74 5.07 10.73 9.12
C GLN A 74 4.49 11.83 10.00
N VAL A 75 3.39 11.52 10.71
CA VAL A 75 2.70 12.45 11.60
C VAL A 75 2.32 11.72 12.89
N VAL A 76 2.53 12.38 14.02
CA VAL A 76 2.02 11.92 15.32
C VAL A 76 1.38 13.11 16.02
N LEU A 77 0.11 12.96 16.39
CA LEU A 77 -0.63 13.93 17.20
C LEU A 77 -1.05 13.27 18.50
N ARG A 78 -0.91 13.98 19.60
CA ARG A 78 -1.42 13.55 20.90
C ARG A 78 -2.32 14.63 21.47
N ASP A 79 -3.52 14.25 21.88
CA ASP A 79 -4.41 15.18 22.57
C ASP A 79 -3.91 15.44 23.98
N ARG A 80 -4.33 16.60 24.55
CA ARG A 80 -3.80 17.18 25.79
C ARG A 80 -3.84 16.26 27.00
N PHE A 81 -4.85 15.40 27.08
CA PHE A 81 -5.03 14.47 28.20
C PHE A 81 -4.91 12.99 27.80
N ALA A 82 -4.54 12.70 26.56
CA ALA A 82 -4.26 11.33 26.17
C ALA A 82 -3.10 10.75 26.99
N GLY A 83 -3.24 9.51 27.45
CA GLY A 83 -2.23 8.84 28.28
C GLY A 83 -0.85 8.76 27.57
N PRO A 84 0.26 8.76 28.30
CA PRO A 84 1.59 8.77 27.69
C PRO A 84 1.88 7.54 26.81
N HIS A 85 1.29 6.39 27.12
CA HIS A 85 1.41 5.15 26.31
C HIS A 85 0.72 5.25 24.96
N THR A 86 -0.29 6.11 24.79
CA THR A 86 -1.12 6.15 23.58
C THR A 86 -0.31 6.50 22.33
N VAL A 87 0.75 7.30 22.46
CA VAL A 87 1.63 7.69 21.36
C VAL A 87 2.30 6.46 20.73
N THR A 88 2.97 5.66 21.57
CA THR A 88 3.64 4.43 21.11
C THR A 88 2.63 3.44 20.56
N VAL A 89 1.50 3.24 21.27
CA VAL A 89 0.47 2.29 20.84
C VAL A 89 -0.17 2.72 19.50
N ALA A 90 -0.41 4.01 19.27
CA ALA A 90 -0.93 4.50 17.99
C ALA A 90 0.06 4.22 16.84
N VAL A 91 1.35 4.49 17.05
CA VAL A 91 2.40 4.17 16.05
C VAL A 91 2.45 2.67 15.79
N ASP A 92 2.41 1.83 16.82
CA ASP A 92 2.51 0.39 16.68
C ASP A 92 1.23 -0.24 16.09
N LYS A 93 0.05 0.34 16.31
CA LYS A 93 -1.18 -0.05 15.60
C LYS A 93 -1.07 0.26 14.10
N ALA A 94 -0.59 1.45 13.71
CA ALA A 94 -0.35 1.78 12.32
C ALA A 94 0.72 0.87 11.70
N TRP A 95 1.82 0.62 12.42
CA TRP A 95 2.86 -0.32 11.99
C TRP A 95 2.33 -1.74 11.80
N THR A 96 1.48 -2.21 12.71
CA THR A 96 0.83 -3.53 12.60
C THR A 96 -0.04 -3.59 11.35
N ALA A 97 -0.83 -2.53 11.09
CA ALA A 97 -1.72 -2.48 9.94
C ALA A 97 -0.96 -2.55 8.60
N VAL A 98 0.15 -1.83 8.43
CA VAL A 98 0.97 -1.93 7.20
C VAL A 98 1.69 -3.26 7.10
N SER A 99 2.20 -3.80 8.21
CA SER A 99 2.96 -5.04 8.23
C SER A 99 2.13 -6.25 7.81
N PHE A 100 0.90 -6.34 8.29
CA PHE A 100 -0.02 -7.43 8.00
C PHE A 100 -1.03 -7.11 6.88
N ARG A 101 -1.00 -5.90 6.33
CA ARG A 101 -1.92 -5.42 5.29
C ARG A 101 -3.39 -5.63 5.66
N GLN A 102 -3.72 -5.37 6.91
CA GLN A 102 -5.03 -5.64 7.49
C GLN A 102 -5.29 -4.65 8.63
N ASP A 103 -6.55 -4.25 8.81
CA ASP A 103 -6.89 -3.47 10.00
C ASP A 103 -6.70 -4.31 11.28
N THR A 104 -6.28 -3.64 12.35
CA THR A 104 -5.92 -4.32 13.60
C THR A 104 -7.12 -4.87 14.36
N LEU A 105 -8.34 -4.43 14.06
CA LEU A 105 -9.57 -5.01 14.61
C LEU A 105 -9.82 -6.41 14.03
N SER A 106 -9.71 -6.56 12.71
CA SER A 106 -9.78 -7.84 12.01
C SER A 106 -8.60 -8.75 12.37
N PHE A 107 -7.38 -8.19 12.46
CA PHE A 107 -6.20 -8.91 12.92
C PHE A 107 -6.40 -9.48 14.35
N ALA A 108 -6.95 -8.70 15.27
CA ALA A 108 -7.23 -9.13 16.62
C ALA A 108 -8.20 -10.34 16.66
N LYS A 109 -9.23 -10.32 15.80
CA LYS A 109 -10.18 -11.41 15.66
C LYS A 109 -9.51 -12.66 15.05
N ALA A 110 -8.79 -12.49 13.96
CA ALA A 110 -8.13 -13.60 13.26
C ALA A 110 -7.08 -14.31 14.13
N THR A 111 -6.40 -13.58 15.01
CA THR A 111 -5.36 -14.10 15.90
C THR A 111 -5.86 -14.43 17.32
N SER A 112 -7.19 -14.45 17.56
CA SER A 112 -7.75 -14.81 18.86
C SER A 112 -7.67 -16.32 19.14
N ASP A 113 -7.70 -17.14 18.10
CA ASP A 113 -7.50 -18.58 18.20
C ASP A 113 -6.05 -18.90 18.57
N PRO A 114 -5.79 -19.75 19.59
CA PRO A 114 -4.44 -20.19 19.97
C PRO A 114 -3.60 -20.71 18.80
N ALA A 115 -4.22 -21.42 17.84
CA ALA A 115 -3.53 -21.94 16.65
C ALA A 115 -2.99 -20.82 15.73
N HIS A 116 -3.56 -19.62 15.78
CA HIS A 116 -3.20 -18.47 14.94
C HIS A 116 -2.61 -17.31 15.73
N SER A 117 -2.38 -17.48 17.05
CA SER A 117 -1.96 -16.39 17.96
C SER A 117 -0.48 -16.01 17.87
N GLY A 118 0.35 -16.82 17.21
CA GLY A 118 1.79 -16.62 17.11
C GLY A 118 2.23 -15.19 16.76
N PRO A 119 1.64 -14.54 15.76
CA PRO A 119 2.00 -13.17 15.38
C PRO A 119 1.82 -12.12 16.49
N ARG A 120 0.95 -12.36 17.49
CA ARG A 120 0.79 -11.44 18.64
C ARG A 120 2.05 -11.30 19.49
N ASN A 121 2.98 -12.26 19.40
CA ASN A 121 4.22 -12.28 20.17
C ASN A 121 5.35 -11.53 19.48
N PHE A 122 5.15 -11.03 18.26
CA PHE A 122 6.19 -10.23 17.57
C PHE A 122 6.28 -8.85 18.22
N ALA A 123 7.50 -8.35 18.31
CA ALA A 123 7.74 -6.99 18.80
C ALA A 123 6.93 -5.98 17.99
N ARG A 124 6.34 -4.98 18.66
CA ARG A 124 5.52 -3.91 18.10
C ARG A 124 4.13 -4.33 17.61
N VAL A 125 3.81 -5.61 17.54
CA VAL A 125 2.46 -6.04 17.12
C VAL A 125 1.43 -5.69 18.19
N VAL A 126 0.39 -4.94 17.76
CA VAL A 126 -0.75 -4.59 18.61
C VAL A 126 -2.03 -5.19 18.01
N ALA A 127 -2.51 -6.28 18.62
CA ALA A 127 -3.76 -6.94 18.23
C ALA A 127 -4.97 -6.30 18.92
N VAL A 128 -5.16 -5.00 18.71
CA VAL A 128 -6.29 -4.20 19.23
C VAL A 128 -6.69 -3.21 18.14
N GLY A 129 -7.99 -3.09 17.87
CA GLY A 129 -8.52 -2.19 16.82
C GLY A 129 -8.02 -0.76 16.92
N GLY A 130 -8.05 -0.03 15.83
CA GLY A 130 -7.61 1.36 15.68
C GLY A 130 -6.43 1.56 14.74
N GLY A 131 -5.79 0.49 14.25
CA GLY A 131 -4.85 0.55 13.14
C GLY A 131 -5.58 0.21 11.84
N VAL A 132 -5.57 1.11 10.86
CA VAL A 132 -6.30 0.93 9.59
C VAL A 132 -5.38 1.27 8.43
N PRO A 133 -5.20 0.37 7.45
CA PRO A 133 -4.47 0.70 6.22
C PRO A 133 -5.13 1.84 5.46
N VAL A 134 -4.33 2.71 4.86
CA VAL A 134 -4.78 3.74 3.91
C VAL A 134 -4.46 3.26 2.52
N GLU A 135 -5.49 2.97 1.74
CA GLU A 135 -5.36 2.42 0.40
C GLU A 135 -6.09 3.30 -0.61
N ALA A 136 -5.52 3.43 -1.82
CA ALA A 136 -6.15 4.11 -2.94
C ALA A 136 -5.74 3.48 -4.26
N ALA A 137 -6.68 3.33 -5.19
CA ALA A 137 -6.46 2.73 -6.51
C ALA A 137 -5.66 1.40 -6.44
N GLY A 138 -6.00 0.53 -5.48
CA GLY A 138 -5.34 -0.77 -5.27
C GLY A 138 -3.92 -0.71 -4.68
N ASN A 139 -3.47 0.46 -4.24
CA ASN A 139 -2.16 0.64 -3.60
C ASN A 139 -2.30 1.00 -2.13
N MET A 140 -1.50 0.34 -1.28
CA MET A 140 -1.32 0.79 0.09
C MET A 140 -0.44 2.04 0.11
N LEU A 141 -0.93 3.14 0.66
CA LEU A 141 -0.24 4.42 0.79
C LEU A 141 0.44 4.58 2.16
N GLY A 142 0.00 3.82 3.15
CA GLY A 142 0.44 3.86 4.53
C GLY A 142 -0.62 3.30 5.46
N ALA A 143 -0.61 3.71 6.72
CA ALA A 143 -1.68 3.41 7.67
C ALA A 143 -1.85 4.52 8.71
N ILE A 144 -3.03 4.55 9.30
CA ILE A 144 -3.34 5.35 10.49
C ILE A 144 -3.46 4.43 11.71
N GLY A 145 -3.01 4.89 12.86
CA GLY A 145 -3.24 4.27 14.16
C GLY A 145 -3.83 5.26 15.15
N VAL A 146 -4.86 4.85 15.87
CA VAL A 146 -5.50 5.63 16.92
C VAL A 146 -5.45 4.85 18.23
N SER A 147 -5.17 5.52 19.33
CA SER A 147 -5.12 4.89 20.66
C SER A 147 -5.54 5.89 21.75
N GLY A 148 -6.42 5.45 22.65
CA GLY A 148 -6.84 6.23 23.82
C GLY A 148 -8.34 6.24 24.06
N ALA A 149 -9.17 5.81 23.11
CA ALA A 149 -10.59 5.61 23.36
C ALA A 149 -10.83 4.37 24.24
N PRO A 150 -12.04 4.20 24.82
CA PRO A 150 -12.33 3.11 25.77
C PRO A 150 -12.18 1.71 25.19
N GLY A 151 -12.11 1.54 23.89
CA GLY A 151 -11.94 0.25 23.22
C GLY A 151 -11.40 0.38 21.81
N GLY A 152 -10.81 -0.69 21.29
CA GLY A 152 -10.24 -0.70 19.96
C GLY A 152 -11.25 -0.43 18.82
N ASP A 153 -12.50 -0.74 19.02
CA ASP A 153 -13.60 -0.42 18.10
C ASP A 153 -13.87 1.09 18.02
N ALA A 154 -13.76 1.81 19.14
CA ALA A 154 -13.88 3.27 19.14
C ALA A 154 -12.66 3.93 18.47
N ASP A 155 -11.45 3.46 18.76
CA ASP A 155 -10.25 3.89 18.06
C ASP A 155 -10.36 3.64 16.53
N ASP A 156 -10.89 2.49 16.11
CA ASP A 156 -11.08 2.12 14.70
C ASP A 156 -12.07 3.05 14.00
N ARG A 157 -13.18 3.41 14.65
CA ARG A 157 -14.14 4.39 14.09
C ARG A 157 -13.49 5.75 13.84
N CYS A 158 -12.69 6.24 14.81
CA CYS A 158 -11.97 7.49 14.64
C CYS A 158 -10.96 7.44 13.49
N ALA A 159 -10.22 6.32 13.36
CA ALA A 159 -9.26 6.09 12.27
C ALA A 159 -9.96 6.15 10.91
N ARG A 160 -11.09 5.46 10.75
CA ARG A 160 -11.88 5.46 9.50
C ARG A 160 -12.46 6.83 9.18
N ALA A 161 -12.95 7.58 10.18
CA ALA A 161 -13.40 8.95 9.97
C ALA A 161 -12.28 9.86 9.45
N GLY A 162 -11.05 9.64 9.88
CA GLY A 162 -9.87 10.31 9.33
C GLY A 162 -9.66 9.96 7.86
N ILE A 163 -9.71 8.68 7.50
CA ILE A 163 -9.55 8.21 6.12
C ILE A 163 -10.63 8.81 5.21
N ASP A 164 -11.89 8.83 5.67
CA ASP A 164 -13.00 9.42 4.92
C ASP A 164 -12.77 10.90 4.61
N ALA A 165 -12.12 11.64 5.50
CA ALA A 165 -11.83 13.07 5.31
C ALA A 165 -10.80 13.37 4.19
N ILE A 166 -10.00 12.40 3.80
CA ILE A 166 -9.01 12.53 2.71
C ILE A 166 -9.42 11.81 1.44
N ARG A 167 -10.60 11.18 1.40
CA ARG A 167 -11.07 10.37 0.28
C ARG A 167 -10.96 11.09 -1.06
N ASN A 168 -11.31 12.36 -1.11
CA ASN A 168 -11.26 13.17 -2.33
C ASN A 168 -9.86 13.69 -2.67
N ASP A 169 -8.89 13.57 -1.77
CA ASP A 169 -7.51 14.02 -2.02
C ASP A 169 -6.65 12.90 -2.62
N VAL A 170 -7.07 11.66 -2.41
CA VAL A 170 -6.44 10.47 -2.97
C VAL A 170 -7.49 9.75 -3.83
N ASP A 171 -7.10 9.29 -5.02
CA ASP A 171 -8.01 8.56 -5.91
C ASP A 171 -8.33 7.20 -5.29
N PHE A 172 -9.47 7.10 -4.63
CA PHE A 172 -10.03 5.86 -4.09
C PHE A 172 -10.83 5.09 -5.14
#